data_6f5635f0dcdd51afee384da9fb217cca
#
_entry.id   6f5635f0dcdd51afee384da9fb217cca
#
_cell.length_a   1.000
_cell.length_b   1.000
_cell.length_c   1.000
_cell.angle_alpha   90.00
_cell.angle_beta   90.00
_cell.angle_gamma   90.00
#
_symmetry.space_group_name_H-M   'P 1'
#
loop_
_entity.id
_entity.type
_entity.pdbx_description
1 polymer ?
#
loop_
_entity_poly.entity_id
_entity_poly.type
_entity_poly.pdbx_seq_one_letter_code
_entity_poly.pdbx_strand_id
1 'polypeptide(L)'
;MARQAGHSTGRGRDDERGSGGIPDGLLIGLLGFFLALTVLAWTATGLAGLLAHGAWPEGVAFTQTPLALRELIAAPNDLPNAWPHTPPGELSGYGLFWGLLIGELMVLVVLTVFVLGVVARGRAVRERRREERLNPVHDEPAQKGVRDRGQAREAAPTPVHEQPATAQPPATPSGAPATTPVEASPAPTTPAAFTTPTTPMAPTAPMASTASTAAMASTAATTPPTSPTLLPSPRTPLLLYAPAATRRPTVVQAIQEADGPVLVVTSDPTVWAETKDARSKLGPVLVYDPGHLCDTPARLHWSPTAGCEQPDVAATRAAALLAPVRPQARIDAATADTAQTLLQCWLHAAAVDGRPFRQVHRWALGGSAHEPVRLLRTHPKAASGLAGLLESAFTAYPERREVAQELTVRALTALSSVHIREACTANRADSLALESFTGEGGTLYVVGEPIEDPRSHPGAMPLLTALASYVVEHGRRMAARSSDGRLDPPMTLVLDDVAAVAPLPLLPELLATGQDQGMPTLVLLRSQEQGRARWQQQLQLPAT
;
A
#
# COMPACT_ATOMS: atom_id res chain seq x y z
N MET A 1 -45.56 -44.34 45.56
CA MET A 1 -45.41 -42.91 45.81
C MET A 1 -44.28 -42.41 44.90
N ALA A 2 -44.57 -41.90 43.72
CA ALA A 2 -44.78 -40.50 43.33
C ALA A 2 -43.55 -39.62 43.58
N ARG A 3 -42.84 -39.20 42.53
CA ARG A 3 -42.88 -37.97 41.78
C ARG A 3 -41.64 -37.82 40.92
N GLN A 4 -41.80 -37.75 39.62
CA GLN A 4 -41.70 -36.57 38.74
C GLN A 4 -40.26 -36.05 38.59
N ALA A 5 -39.69 -36.20 37.44
CA ALA A 5 -39.80 -35.50 36.14
C ALA A 5 -38.91 -34.27 36.07
N GLY A 6 -38.00 -34.26 35.13
CA GLY A 6 -37.17 -33.13 34.71
C GLY A 6 -36.59 -33.41 33.32
N HIS A 7 -37.38 -33.13 32.29
CA HIS A 7 -36.96 -33.10 30.89
C HIS A 7 -36.05 -31.89 30.69
N SER A 8 -34.85 -32.09 30.15
CA SER A 8 -34.12 -31.06 29.46
C SER A 8 -33.85 -31.56 28.03
N THR A 9 -34.62 -31.01 27.11
CA THR A 9 -34.49 -31.16 25.66
C THR A 9 -33.19 -30.51 25.19
N GLY A 10 -32.21 -31.34 24.86
CA GLY A 10 -31.06 -30.97 24.04
C GLY A 10 -31.52 -30.78 22.59
N ARG A 11 -31.47 -29.54 22.12
CA ARG A 11 -31.70 -29.20 20.71
C ARG A 11 -30.47 -29.64 19.91
N GLY A 12 -30.60 -30.77 19.22
CA GLY A 12 -29.68 -31.18 18.14
C GLY A 12 -29.72 -30.11 17.05
N ARG A 13 -28.56 -29.63 16.68
CA ARG A 13 -28.34 -28.90 15.44
C ARG A 13 -28.15 -29.97 14.37
N ASP A 14 -29.17 -30.17 13.58
CA ASP A 14 -29.11 -30.94 12.36
C ASP A 14 -28.24 -30.18 11.35
N ASP A 15 -27.10 -30.76 11.02
CA ASP A 15 -26.27 -30.41 9.88
C ASP A 15 -27.05 -30.78 8.61
N GLU A 16 -27.81 -29.85 8.06
CA GLU A 16 -28.32 -29.94 6.70
C GLU A 16 -27.15 -29.82 5.73
N ARG A 17 -26.70 -30.94 5.23
CA ARG A 17 -25.90 -31.06 4.01
C ARG A 17 -26.73 -30.51 2.85
N GLY A 18 -26.42 -29.29 2.45
CA GLY A 18 -27.03 -28.63 1.29
C GLY A 18 -26.77 -29.43 0.03
N SER A 19 -27.83 -30.01 -0.48
CA SER A 19 -28.04 -30.45 -1.85
C SER A 19 -27.67 -29.30 -2.79
N GLY A 20 -26.88 -29.57 -3.85
CA GLY A 20 -26.45 -28.61 -4.87
C GLY A 20 -27.64 -28.03 -5.67
N GLY A 21 -28.28 -27.02 -5.11
CA GLY A 21 -29.25 -26.17 -5.78
C GLY A 21 -28.57 -24.91 -6.31
N ILE A 22 -28.99 -24.45 -7.48
CA ILE A 22 -28.59 -23.17 -8.07
C ILE A 22 -28.87 -22.08 -7.03
N PRO A 23 -27.90 -21.22 -6.65
CA PRO A 23 -28.12 -20.20 -5.65
C PRO A 23 -29.25 -19.25 -6.06
N ASP A 24 -30.24 -19.06 -5.19
CA ASP A 24 -31.44 -18.23 -5.45
C ASP A 24 -31.12 -16.84 -6.01
N GLY A 25 -29.98 -16.27 -5.61
CA GLY A 25 -29.49 -15.00 -6.15
C GLY A 25 -29.15 -15.05 -7.64
N LEU A 26 -28.73 -16.19 -8.17
CA LEU A 26 -28.44 -16.37 -9.60
C LEU A 26 -29.73 -16.46 -10.41
N LEU A 27 -30.76 -17.14 -9.89
CA LEU A 27 -32.07 -17.22 -10.52
C LEU A 27 -32.75 -15.85 -10.57
N ILE A 28 -32.73 -15.09 -9.48
CA ILE A 28 -33.26 -13.73 -9.41
C ILE A 28 -32.52 -12.80 -10.37
N GLY A 29 -31.17 -12.91 -10.43
CA GLY A 29 -30.34 -12.13 -11.35
C GLY A 29 -30.64 -12.44 -12.82
N LEU A 30 -30.79 -13.71 -13.16
CA LEU A 30 -31.15 -14.15 -14.52
C LEU A 30 -32.55 -13.68 -14.92
N LEU A 31 -33.51 -13.79 -14.03
CA LEU A 31 -34.89 -13.30 -14.26
C LEU A 31 -34.90 -11.77 -14.47
N GLY A 32 -34.16 -11.03 -13.63
CA GLY A 32 -33.98 -9.57 -13.77
C GLY A 32 -33.33 -9.18 -15.10
N PHE A 33 -32.32 -9.95 -15.54
CA PHE A 33 -31.65 -9.74 -16.82
C PHE A 33 -32.59 -9.92 -18.01
N PHE A 34 -33.40 -11.00 -18.05
CA PHE A 34 -34.38 -11.21 -19.12
C PHE A 34 -35.48 -10.16 -19.10
N LEU A 35 -35.92 -9.73 -17.94
CA LEU A 35 -36.89 -8.65 -17.81
C LEU A 35 -36.33 -7.33 -18.37
N ALA A 36 -35.08 -7.00 -18.03
CA ALA A 36 -34.39 -5.81 -18.54
C ALA A 36 -34.23 -5.83 -20.07
N LEU A 37 -33.87 -6.98 -20.65
CA LEU A 37 -33.80 -7.15 -22.10
C LEU A 37 -35.17 -6.98 -22.77
N THR A 38 -36.22 -7.48 -22.14
CA THR A 38 -37.61 -7.33 -22.64
C THR A 38 -38.02 -5.86 -22.65
N VAL A 39 -37.78 -5.13 -21.56
CA VAL A 39 -38.06 -3.69 -21.48
C VAL A 39 -37.29 -2.92 -22.54
N LEU A 40 -36.00 -3.21 -22.70
CA LEU A 40 -35.11 -2.53 -23.62
C LEU A 40 -35.53 -2.75 -25.10
N ALA A 41 -35.89 -3.98 -25.48
CA ALA A 41 -36.41 -4.25 -26.83
C ALA A 41 -37.76 -3.58 -27.09
N TRP A 42 -38.63 -3.52 -26.10
CA TRP A 42 -39.91 -2.83 -26.20
C TRP A 42 -39.77 -1.32 -26.35
N THR A 43 -38.92 -0.68 -25.53
CA THR A 43 -38.65 0.76 -25.58
C THR A 43 -37.95 1.16 -26.87
N ALA A 44 -36.94 0.37 -27.30
CA ALA A 44 -36.25 0.61 -28.56
C ALA A 44 -37.16 0.55 -29.77
N THR A 45 -38.11 -0.44 -29.82
CA THR A 45 -39.10 -0.54 -30.90
C THR A 45 -40.04 0.65 -30.91
N GLY A 46 -40.58 1.03 -29.74
CA GLY A 46 -41.49 2.15 -29.61
C GLY A 46 -40.84 3.50 -29.95
N LEU A 47 -39.63 3.76 -29.43
CA LEU A 47 -38.86 4.98 -29.73
C LEU A 47 -38.44 5.05 -31.20
N ALA A 48 -38.08 3.90 -31.79
CA ALA A 48 -37.71 3.85 -33.21
C ALA A 48 -38.90 4.19 -34.10
N GLY A 49 -40.10 3.68 -33.80
CA GLY A 49 -41.34 4.04 -34.49
C GLY A 49 -41.70 5.52 -34.30
N LEU A 50 -41.60 6.02 -33.08
CA LEU A 50 -41.84 7.43 -32.77
C LEU A 50 -40.90 8.39 -33.52
N LEU A 51 -39.63 8.05 -33.62
CA LEU A 51 -38.64 8.86 -34.36
C LEU A 51 -38.82 8.76 -35.89
N ALA A 52 -39.25 7.59 -36.40
CA ALA A 52 -39.44 7.39 -37.81
C ALA A 52 -40.73 8.00 -38.35
N HIS A 53 -41.83 7.90 -37.60
CA HIS A 53 -43.18 8.20 -38.07
C HIS A 53 -43.90 9.24 -37.20
N GLY A 54 -43.29 9.73 -36.11
CA GLY A 54 -43.89 10.75 -35.23
C GLY A 54 -44.99 10.23 -34.28
N ALA A 55 -45.25 8.92 -34.24
CA ALA A 55 -46.22 8.29 -33.39
C ALA A 55 -45.71 6.95 -32.82
N TRP A 56 -46.22 6.56 -31.66
CA TRP A 56 -45.92 5.23 -31.09
C TRP A 56 -46.61 4.16 -31.90
N PRO A 57 -45.92 3.09 -32.38
CA PRO A 57 -46.54 2.08 -33.23
C PRO A 57 -47.68 1.36 -32.52
N GLU A 58 -48.84 1.24 -33.18
CA GLU A 58 -50.00 0.50 -32.68
C GLU A 58 -49.71 -1.02 -32.75
N GLY A 59 -50.01 -1.76 -31.67
CA GLY A 59 -49.79 -3.21 -31.61
C GLY A 59 -48.47 -3.68 -31.00
N VAL A 60 -47.51 -2.78 -30.64
CA VAL A 60 -46.31 -3.13 -29.90
C VAL A 60 -46.62 -3.32 -28.42
N ALA A 61 -47.08 -4.52 -28.06
CA ALA A 61 -47.46 -4.86 -26.68
C ALA A 61 -46.25 -5.45 -25.92
N PHE A 62 -46.06 -5.01 -24.67
CA PHE A 62 -44.98 -5.51 -23.80
C PHE A 62 -45.02 -7.04 -23.63
N THR A 63 -46.21 -7.64 -23.57
CA THR A 63 -46.40 -9.09 -23.39
C THR A 63 -45.92 -9.92 -24.58
N GLN A 64 -45.78 -9.32 -25.77
CA GLN A 64 -45.32 -9.99 -26.98
C GLN A 64 -43.80 -9.84 -27.19
N THR A 65 -43.16 -8.92 -26.48
CA THR A 65 -41.73 -8.62 -26.63
C THR A 65 -40.81 -9.81 -26.42
N PRO A 66 -41.06 -10.77 -25.50
CA PRO A 66 -40.20 -11.96 -25.37
C PRO A 66 -40.22 -12.84 -26.63
N LEU A 67 -41.37 -12.93 -27.34
CA LEU A 67 -41.47 -13.65 -28.61
C LEU A 67 -40.82 -12.88 -29.73
N ALA A 68 -41.04 -11.56 -29.81
CA ALA A 68 -40.37 -10.66 -30.74
C ALA A 68 -38.86 -10.71 -30.60
N LEU A 69 -38.31 -10.73 -29.38
CA LEU A 69 -36.89 -10.84 -29.11
C LEU A 69 -36.30 -12.17 -29.65
N ARG A 70 -37.02 -13.27 -29.52
CA ARG A 70 -36.65 -14.56 -30.08
C ARG A 70 -36.56 -14.51 -31.61
N GLU A 71 -37.55 -13.92 -32.27
CA GLU A 71 -37.55 -13.76 -33.72
C GLU A 71 -36.46 -12.81 -34.21
N LEU A 72 -36.19 -11.71 -33.49
CA LEU A 72 -35.07 -10.80 -33.78
C LEU A 72 -33.70 -11.47 -33.65
N ILE A 73 -33.51 -12.43 -32.75
CA ILE A 73 -32.29 -13.22 -32.65
C ILE A 73 -32.14 -14.17 -33.87
N ALA A 74 -33.25 -14.73 -34.34
CA ALA A 74 -33.28 -15.65 -35.48
C ALA A 74 -33.14 -14.91 -36.84
N ALA A 75 -33.78 -13.74 -37.00
CA ALA A 75 -33.76 -12.92 -38.19
C ALA A 75 -33.57 -11.42 -37.83
N PRO A 76 -32.33 -10.92 -37.62
CA PRO A 76 -32.08 -9.58 -37.08
C PRO A 76 -32.54 -8.44 -38.02
N ASN A 77 -32.76 -8.71 -39.28
CA ASN A 77 -33.13 -7.71 -40.29
C ASN A 77 -34.63 -7.63 -40.55
N ASP A 78 -35.44 -8.51 -39.97
CA ASP A 78 -36.88 -8.64 -40.26
C ASP A 78 -37.71 -8.22 -39.05
N LEU A 79 -37.84 -6.90 -38.81
CA LEU A 79 -38.69 -6.33 -37.76
C LEU A 79 -40.18 -6.66 -37.97
N PRO A 80 -40.76 -6.64 -39.19
CA PRO A 80 -42.17 -6.96 -39.39
C PRO A 80 -42.55 -8.37 -38.92
N ASN A 81 -41.65 -9.34 -39.07
CA ASN A 81 -41.91 -10.71 -38.63
C ASN A 81 -41.82 -10.85 -37.08
N ALA A 82 -41.01 -10.02 -36.44
CA ALA A 82 -40.94 -9.96 -34.98
C ALA A 82 -42.23 -9.35 -34.34
N TRP A 83 -42.92 -8.47 -35.07
CA TRP A 83 -44.14 -7.78 -34.62
C TRP A 83 -45.31 -8.00 -35.57
N PRO A 84 -45.88 -9.23 -35.66
CA PRO A 84 -46.87 -9.59 -36.67
C PRO A 84 -48.21 -8.83 -36.54
N HIS A 85 -48.47 -8.22 -35.38
CA HIS A 85 -49.70 -7.45 -35.12
C HIS A 85 -49.54 -5.94 -35.39
N THR A 86 -48.34 -5.47 -35.76
CA THR A 86 -48.07 -4.07 -36.05
C THR A 86 -47.98 -3.86 -37.58
N PRO A 87 -48.67 -2.86 -38.14
CA PRO A 87 -48.57 -2.57 -39.58
C PRO A 87 -47.11 -2.30 -39.98
N PRO A 88 -46.61 -2.92 -41.07
CA PRO A 88 -45.19 -2.75 -41.49
C PRO A 88 -44.81 -1.29 -41.76
N GLY A 89 -45.76 -0.43 -42.11
CA GLY A 89 -45.55 0.99 -42.33
C GLY A 89 -45.36 1.85 -41.10
N GLU A 90 -45.61 1.30 -39.86
CA GLU A 90 -45.41 1.99 -38.59
C GLU A 90 -44.10 1.56 -37.89
N LEU A 91 -43.50 0.48 -38.37
CA LEU A 91 -42.24 0.02 -37.88
C LEU A 91 -41.06 0.78 -38.54
N SER A 92 -40.07 1.13 -37.74
CA SER A 92 -38.88 1.79 -38.26
C SER A 92 -37.98 0.83 -39.05
N GLY A 93 -37.02 1.38 -39.81
CA GLY A 93 -35.97 0.58 -40.43
C GLY A 93 -35.10 -0.10 -39.40
N TYR A 94 -34.57 -1.30 -39.71
CA TYR A 94 -33.73 -2.10 -38.80
C TYR A 94 -32.52 -1.34 -38.25
N GLY A 95 -31.93 -0.44 -39.04
CA GLY A 95 -30.77 0.36 -38.59
C GLY A 95 -31.11 1.33 -37.47
N LEU A 96 -32.29 1.95 -37.50
CA LEU A 96 -32.73 2.87 -36.45
C LEU A 96 -33.08 2.09 -35.15
N PHE A 97 -33.71 0.95 -35.30
CA PHE A 97 -34.03 0.05 -34.15
C PHE A 97 -32.74 -0.41 -33.44
N TRP A 98 -31.77 -0.98 -34.19
CA TRP A 98 -30.54 -1.47 -33.60
C TRP A 98 -29.68 -0.34 -33.05
N GLY A 99 -29.66 0.84 -33.69
CA GLY A 99 -28.98 2.01 -33.17
C GLY A 99 -29.52 2.47 -31.81
N LEU A 100 -30.86 2.50 -31.66
CA LEU A 100 -31.50 2.84 -30.38
C LEU A 100 -31.28 1.75 -29.34
N LEU A 101 -31.43 0.49 -29.69
CA LEU A 101 -31.23 -0.63 -28.78
C LEU A 101 -29.80 -0.62 -28.19
N ILE A 102 -28.78 -0.40 -29.03
CA ILE A 102 -27.38 -0.29 -28.57
C ILE A 102 -27.20 0.96 -27.70
N GLY A 103 -27.78 2.10 -28.08
CA GLY A 103 -27.74 3.33 -27.30
C GLY A 103 -28.35 3.17 -25.89
N GLU A 104 -29.55 2.59 -25.82
CA GLU A 104 -30.23 2.29 -24.54
C GLU A 104 -29.43 1.30 -23.69
N LEU A 105 -28.84 0.26 -24.31
CA LEU A 105 -27.98 -0.70 -23.62
C LEU A 105 -26.75 -0.03 -23.02
N MET A 106 -26.10 0.87 -23.74
CA MET A 106 -24.96 1.64 -23.24
C MET A 106 -25.34 2.52 -22.03
N VAL A 107 -26.48 3.21 -22.12
CA VAL A 107 -27.00 4.01 -21.00
C VAL A 107 -27.30 3.13 -19.80
N LEU A 108 -27.91 1.96 -20.01
CA LEU A 108 -28.21 1.01 -18.94
C LEU A 108 -26.94 0.49 -18.26
N VAL A 109 -25.88 0.16 -19.01
CA VAL A 109 -24.58 -0.28 -18.47
C VAL A 109 -23.95 0.82 -17.63
N VAL A 110 -23.90 2.06 -18.12
CA VAL A 110 -23.36 3.20 -17.38
C VAL A 110 -24.14 3.44 -16.08
N LEU A 111 -25.47 3.40 -16.15
CA LEU A 111 -26.34 3.57 -14.99
C LEU A 111 -26.13 2.45 -13.96
N THR A 112 -25.99 1.21 -14.42
CA THR A 112 -25.75 0.03 -13.56
C THR A 112 -24.41 0.16 -12.82
N VAL A 113 -23.33 0.54 -13.52
CA VAL A 113 -22.01 0.77 -12.91
C VAL A 113 -22.09 1.91 -11.88
N PHE A 114 -22.80 2.98 -12.21
CA PHE A 114 -22.99 4.10 -11.30
C PHE A 114 -23.75 3.68 -10.02
N VAL A 115 -24.86 2.97 -10.17
CA VAL A 115 -25.70 2.50 -9.05
C VAL A 115 -24.89 1.51 -8.17
N LEU A 116 -24.16 0.56 -8.77
CA LEU A 116 -23.30 -0.36 -8.03
C LEU A 116 -22.22 0.40 -7.25
N GLY A 117 -21.61 1.44 -7.84
CA GLY A 117 -20.64 2.30 -7.16
C GLY A 117 -21.24 3.05 -5.98
N VAL A 118 -22.45 3.58 -6.10
CA VAL A 118 -23.16 4.28 -5.02
C VAL A 118 -23.57 3.30 -3.90
N VAL A 119 -24.06 2.11 -4.25
CA VAL A 119 -24.48 1.08 -3.29
C VAL A 119 -23.27 0.54 -2.52
N ALA A 120 -22.14 0.29 -3.20
CA ALA A 120 -20.90 -0.14 -2.58
C ALA A 120 -20.38 0.88 -1.55
N ARG A 121 -20.39 2.18 -1.91
CA ARG A 121 -20.03 3.27 -0.98
C ARG A 121 -21.00 3.34 0.21
N GLY A 122 -22.30 3.19 -0.04
CA GLY A 122 -23.32 3.20 1.00
C GLY A 122 -23.20 2.02 2.00
N ARG A 123 -22.78 0.85 1.53
CA ARG A 123 -22.51 -0.32 2.38
C ARG A 123 -21.28 -0.10 3.25
N ALA A 124 -20.18 0.38 2.69
CA ALA A 124 -18.96 0.67 3.44
C ALA A 124 -19.17 1.71 4.56
N VAL A 125 -19.99 2.75 4.32
CA VAL A 125 -20.35 3.75 5.35
C VAL A 125 -21.24 3.14 6.45
N ARG A 126 -22.15 2.23 6.09
CA ARG A 126 -23.02 1.56 7.08
C ARG A 126 -22.24 0.58 7.96
N GLU A 127 -21.26 -0.13 7.40
CA GLU A 127 -20.38 -1.03 8.16
C GLU A 127 -19.53 -0.27 9.17
N ARG A 128 -18.88 0.85 8.76
CA ARG A 128 -18.14 1.73 9.69
C ARG A 128 -19.00 2.25 10.83
N ARG A 129 -20.22 2.72 10.56
CA ARG A 129 -21.16 3.18 11.60
C ARG A 129 -21.65 2.05 12.52
N ARG A 130 -21.63 0.81 12.06
CA ARG A 130 -21.98 -0.37 12.85
C ARG A 130 -20.83 -0.76 13.78
N GLU A 131 -19.59 -0.66 13.32
CA GLU A 131 -18.37 -0.88 14.11
C GLU A 131 -18.20 0.20 15.19
N GLU A 132 -18.45 1.48 14.87
CA GLU A 132 -18.46 2.59 15.84
C GLU A 132 -19.51 2.40 16.96
N ARG A 133 -20.63 1.78 16.65
CA ARG A 133 -21.68 1.47 17.67
C ARG A 133 -21.38 0.24 18.51
N LEU A 134 -20.54 -0.67 18.03
CA LEU A 134 -20.18 -1.91 18.75
C LEU A 134 -18.94 -1.73 19.64
N ASN A 135 -18.15 -0.67 19.43
CA ASN A 135 -17.02 -0.28 20.27
C ASN A 135 -17.22 1.15 20.81
N PRO A 136 -18.02 1.35 21.86
CA PRO A 136 -18.05 2.63 22.56
C PRO A 136 -16.75 2.77 23.34
N VAL A 137 -15.84 3.62 22.86
CA VAL A 137 -14.68 4.09 23.61
C VAL A 137 -15.21 4.78 24.87
N HIS A 138 -14.80 4.28 26.03
CA HIS A 138 -15.04 4.90 27.32
C HIS A 138 -14.27 6.22 27.38
N ASP A 139 -14.94 7.32 27.09
CA ASP A 139 -14.46 8.65 27.44
C ASP A 139 -14.70 8.90 28.93
N GLU A 140 -13.64 8.87 29.71
CA GLU A 140 -13.61 9.31 31.09
C GLU A 140 -13.56 10.84 31.12
N PRO A 141 -14.42 11.54 31.91
CA PRO A 141 -14.52 13.00 31.84
C PRO A 141 -13.40 13.68 32.65
N ALA A 142 -12.50 14.36 31.97
CA ALA A 142 -11.53 15.27 32.59
C ALA A 142 -12.22 16.57 33.06
N GLN A 143 -11.93 16.90 34.30
CA GLN A 143 -12.47 17.92 35.16
C GLN A 143 -12.49 19.34 34.58
N LYS A 144 -13.63 20.01 34.75
CA LYS A 144 -13.86 21.44 34.60
C LYS A 144 -13.03 22.25 35.61
N GLY A 145 -12.19 23.15 35.11
CA GLY A 145 -11.65 24.29 35.84
C GLY A 145 -12.34 25.57 35.38
N VAL A 146 -13.06 26.19 36.30
CA VAL A 146 -13.81 27.44 36.23
C VAL A 146 -12.88 28.65 36.06
N ARG A 147 -13.21 29.60 35.16
CA ARG A 147 -13.14 31.05 35.36
C ARG A 147 -13.79 31.81 34.20
N ASP A 148 -14.83 32.30 34.48
CA ASP A 148 -15.76 33.44 34.42
C ASP A 148 -15.24 34.79 33.87
N ARG A 149 -16.22 35.52 33.19
CA ARG A 149 -16.30 36.92 32.76
C ARG A 149 -15.72 37.26 31.37
N GLY A 150 -16.44 37.86 30.50
CA GLY A 150 -17.71 38.60 30.52
C GLY A 150 -18.00 39.25 29.18
N GLN A 151 -19.28 39.37 28.87
CA GLN A 151 -19.98 40.38 28.08
C GLN A 151 -19.55 40.67 26.64
N ALA A 152 -20.32 40.42 25.68
CA ALA A 152 -21.60 40.96 25.21
C ALA A 152 -21.49 41.60 23.81
N ARG A 153 -22.49 41.33 22.99
CA ARG A 153 -23.09 42.13 21.89
C ARG A 153 -22.44 42.02 20.50
N GLU A 154 -23.11 41.50 19.56
CA GLU A 154 -24.34 41.78 18.81
C GLU A 154 -24.05 42.06 17.32
N ALA A 155 -24.80 41.36 16.48
CA ALA A 155 -25.27 41.71 15.14
C ALA A 155 -24.40 41.43 13.89
N ALA A 156 -24.90 40.49 13.10
CA ALA A 156 -24.81 40.48 11.63
C ALA A 156 -25.63 41.64 11.02
N PRO A 157 -25.52 42.01 9.74
CA PRO A 157 -25.66 41.12 8.56
C PRO A 157 -24.81 41.50 7.32
N THR A 158 -24.78 40.57 6.36
CA THR A 158 -24.48 40.71 4.93
C THR A 158 -25.35 41.76 4.20
N PRO A 159 -25.20 42.10 2.88
CA PRO A 159 -24.31 41.63 1.82
C PRO A 159 -23.90 42.70 0.75
N VAL A 160 -23.24 42.23 -0.37
CA VAL A 160 -23.43 42.65 -1.79
C VAL A 160 -22.39 43.59 -2.45
N HIS A 161 -21.77 43.01 -3.48
CA HIS A 161 -21.44 43.53 -4.84
C HIS A 161 -20.35 44.64 -5.02
N GLU A 162 -19.41 44.46 -5.85
CA GLU A 162 -19.28 44.70 -7.32
C GLU A 162 -17.83 44.94 -7.74
N GLN A 163 -17.39 44.23 -8.75
CA GLN A 163 -16.26 44.60 -9.63
C GLN A 163 -16.62 45.83 -10.49
N PRO A 164 -15.79 46.47 -11.33
CA PRO A 164 -14.49 46.06 -11.86
C PRO A 164 -13.48 47.22 -12.19
N ALA A 165 -12.34 46.82 -12.73
CA ALA A 165 -11.59 47.42 -13.84
C ALA A 165 -10.36 48.32 -13.62
N THR A 166 -9.28 47.80 -14.19
CA THR A 166 -8.28 48.41 -15.11
C THR A 166 -7.29 49.45 -14.58
N ALA A 167 -6.01 49.14 -14.72
CA ALA A 167 -5.03 49.78 -15.61
C ALA A 167 -3.58 49.65 -15.13
N GLN A 168 -2.74 49.24 -16.02
CA GLN A 168 -1.28 49.13 -16.01
C GLN A 168 -0.60 50.46 -16.36
N PRO A 169 0.76 50.52 -16.52
CA PRO A 169 1.80 51.11 -15.67
C PRO A 169 2.33 52.43 -16.25
N PRO A 170 3.47 53.05 -15.94
CA PRO A 170 4.83 52.58 -16.21
C PRO A 170 6.02 53.16 -15.38
N ALA A 171 7.19 52.54 -15.61
CA ALA A 171 8.54 53.10 -15.78
C ALA A 171 9.45 53.43 -14.59
N THR A 172 10.56 52.69 -14.55
CA THR A 172 11.92 53.00 -14.06
C THR A 172 12.45 54.41 -14.46
N PRO A 173 13.54 54.98 -13.85
CA PRO A 173 14.87 54.38 -13.91
C PRO A 173 15.91 54.70 -12.78
N SER A 174 16.92 53.84 -12.70
CA SER A 174 18.36 54.14 -12.63
C SER A 174 19.01 54.94 -11.50
N GLY A 175 20.06 54.37 -10.90
CA GLY A 175 21.10 55.11 -10.19
C GLY A 175 21.94 54.24 -9.24
N ALA A 176 22.98 53.57 -9.72
CA ALA A 176 24.17 53.26 -8.92
C ALA A 176 25.12 54.47 -8.96
N PRO A 177 26.27 54.60 -8.19
CA PRO A 177 27.14 53.56 -7.71
C PRO A 177 27.89 53.84 -6.35
N ALA A 178 28.61 52.76 -5.91
CA ALA A 178 29.94 52.74 -5.24
C ALA A 178 30.13 53.35 -3.84
N THR A 179 30.63 52.60 -2.88
CA THR A 179 32.05 52.43 -2.54
C THR A 179 32.18 51.63 -1.22
N THR A 180 33.00 50.64 -1.24
CA THR A 180 33.75 50.06 -0.10
C THR A 180 34.72 51.12 0.51
N PRO A 181 35.45 50.94 1.67
CA PRO A 181 35.97 49.69 2.23
C PRO A 181 36.16 49.63 3.79
N VAL A 182 36.52 48.43 4.28
CA VAL A 182 37.64 48.08 5.20
C VAL A 182 37.49 48.31 6.72
N GLU A 183 37.85 47.23 7.39
CA GLU A 183 38.74 47.02 8.53
C GLU A 183 38.11 46.68 9.89
N ALA A 184 38.43 45.57 10.34
CA ALA A 184 39.36 44.95 11.30
C ALA A 184 38.69 44.28 12.49
N SER A 185 39.03 43.01 12.56
CA SER A 185 39.10 42.20 13.79
C SER A 185 40.03 42.83 14.85
N PRO A 186 39.90 42.57 16.16
CA PRO A 186 40.59 41.41 16.69
C PRO A 186 39.93 40.68 17.89
N ALA A 187 40.18 39.39 18.00
CA ALA A 187 40.29 38.70 19.26
C ALA A 187 41.63 39.10 19.94
N PRO A 188 42.03 38.71 21.16
CA PRO A 188 41.61 37.59 22.03
C PRO A 188 41.58 37.96 23.53
N THR A 189 41.22 37.03 24.43
CA THR A 189 42.00 36.67 25.63
C THR A 189 41.24 35.74 26.59
N THR A 190 41.71 34.56 26.77
CA THR A 190 41.68 33.79 28.02
C THR A 190 42.71 34.42 29.01
N PRO A 191 42.66 34.24 30.36
CA PRO A 191 42.95 32.94 30.98
C PRO A 191 42.43 32.67 32.42
N ALA A 192 42.63 31.41 32.84
CA ALA A 192 43.01 30.89 34.15
C ALA A 192 41.91 30.74 35.23
N ALA A 193 41.66 29.61 35.74
CA ALA A 193 42.37 28.57 36.50
C ALA A 193 42.06 28.62 38.00
N PHE A 194 42.12 27.41 38.60
CA PHE A 194 42.12 27.04 40.03
C PHE A 194 40.72 26.87 40.67
N THR A 195 40.34 25.78 41.36
CA THR A 195 41.08 24.82 42.18
C THR A 195 40.15 23.64 42.51
N THR A 196 40.65 22.44 42.48
CA THR A 196 40.23 21.32 43.34
C THR A 196 40.65 21.57 44.78
N PRO A 197 40.08 20.99 45.84
CA PRO A 197 40.41 19.62 46.18
C PRO A 197 39.36 18.80 47.01
N THR A 198 39.55 17.51 47.03
CA THR A 198 39.67 16.59 48.16
C THR A 198 38.47 15.77 48.56
N THR A 199 38.63 14.47 48.30
CA THR A 199 38.08 13.32 48.98
C THR A 199 38.43 13.32 50.50
N PRO A 200 37.66 12.72 51.42
CA PRO A 200 38.09 11.39 51.87
C PRO A 200 37.01 10.37 52.27
N MET A 201 37.38 9.13 52.06
CA MET A 201 37.32 7.93 52.94
C MET A 201 35.98 7.32 53.40
N ALA A 202 35.89 6.04 53.06
CA ALA A 202 35.08 5.00 53.70
C ALA A 202 35.48 4.71 55.15
N PRO A 203 34.62 4.03 55.93
CA PRO A 203 35.04 2.68 56.30
C PRO A 203 33.94 1.61 56.41
N THR A 204 34.31 0.42 56.02
CA THR A 204 34.28 -0.88 56.72
C THR A 204 32.96 -1.54 57.11
N ALA A 205 32.85 -2.75 56.61
CA ALA A 205 31.96 -3.83 57.06
C ALA A 205 32.23 -4.32 58.50
N PRO A 206 31.35 -5.11 59.09
CA PRO A 206 31.75 -6.49 59.34
C PRO A 206 30.71 -7.59 59.10
N MET A 207 31.26 -8.76 58.92
CA MET A 207 30.76 -10.11 58.88
C MET A 207 30.04 -10.59 60.13
N ALA A 208 29.13 -11.57 59.96
CA ALA A 208 29.04 -12.86 60.63
C ALA A 208 27.69 -13.49 60.35
N SER A 209 27.62 -14.59 59.63
CA SER A 209 27.72 -15.99 60.06
C SER A 209 26.66 -16.42 61.08
N THR A 210 25.78 -17.31 60.67
CA THR A 210 25.70 -18.68 61.20
C THR A 210 24.51 -19.46 60.63
N ALA A 211 24.77 -20.65 60.28
CA ALA A 211 24.03 -21.82 59.91
C ALA A 211 22.87 -22.22 60.86
N SER A 212 21.85 -22.91 60.35
CA SER A 212 21.50 -24.28 60.79
C SER A 212 20.19 -24.78 60.16
N THR A 213 20.28 -25.81 59.35
CA THR A 213 19.75 -27.17 59.43
C THR A 213 18.23 -27.41 59.40
N ALA A 214 17.85 -28.15 58.36
CA ALA A 214 17.02 -29.35 58.24
C ALA A 214 15.49 -29.26 58.42
N ALA A 215 14.74 -29.71 57.43
CA ALA A 215 14.24 -31.05 57.26
C ALA A 215 13.16 -31.16 56.17
N MET A 216 13.38 -32.07 55.28
CA MET A 216 12.43 -33.00 54.63
C MET A 216 10.95 -32.61 54.55
N ALA A 217 10.45 -32.45 53.30
CA ALA A 217 9.29 -33.21 52.79
C ALA A 217 9.25 -33.18 51.27
N SER A 218 9.42 -34.35 50.70
CA SER A 218 9.27 -34.72 49.33
C SER A 218 7.80 -34.58 48.89
N THR A 219 7.55 -33.80 47.82
CA THR A 219 6.40 -34.05 46.95
C THR A 219 6.86 -33.79 45.51
N ALA A 220 7.00 -34.87 44.80
CA ALA A 220 7.30 -34.90 43.38
C ALA A 220 6.14 -34.28 42.57
N ALA A 221 6.35 -33.07 42.06
CA ALA A 221 5.58 -32.54 40.94
C ALA A 221 6.44 -32.72 39.71
N THR A 222 6.02 -33.67 38.88
CA THR A 222 6.56 -33.93 37.55
C THR A 222 6.32 -32.69 36.69
N THR A 223 7.31 -31.83 36.56
CA THR A 223 7.38 -30.83 35.53
C THR A 223 7.73 -31.55 34.22
N PRO A 224 6.97 -31.33 33.12
CA PRO A 224 7.41 -31.83 31.80
C PRO A 224 8.74 -31.13 31.45
N PRO A 225 9.66 -31.83 30.77
CA PRO A 225 10.92 -31.23 30.37
C PRO A 225 10.60 -30.09 29.39
N THR A 226 10.80 -28.86 29.83
CA THR A 226 10.90 -27.72 28.92
C THR A 226 12.14 -27.97 28.09
N SER A 227 11.95 -28.45 26.86
CA SER A 227 13.02 -28.48 25.86
C SER A 227 13.60 -27.07 25.81
N PRO A 228 14.92 -26.89 25.88
CA PRO A 228 15.51 -25.60 25.66
C PRO A 228 15.12 -25.17 24.23
N THR A 229 14.24 -24.20 24.12
CA THR A 229 13.99 -23.53 22.86
C THR A 229 15.32 -22.89 22.50
N LEU A 230 16.04 -23.53 21.59
CA LEU A 230 17.25 -22.94 20.99
C LEU A 230 16.77 -21.68 20.27
N LEU A 231 16.92 -20.54 20.94
CA LEU A 231 16.68 -19.24 20.33
C LEU A 231 17.66 -19.11 19.15
N PRO A 232 17.16 -18.83 17.95
CA PRO A 232 18.02 -18.77 16.78
C PRO A 232 19.02 -17.61 16.92
N SER A 233 20.29 -17.91 16.72
CA SER A 233 21.31 -16.88 16.62
C SER A 233 21.05 -16.02 15.38
N PRO A 234 21.13 -14.68 15.44
CA PRO A 234 20.97 -13.80 14.30
C PRO A 234 22.01 -14.02 13.18
N ARG A 235 22.97 -14.89 13.41
CA ARG A 235 24.04 -15.23 12.46
C ARG A 235 23.68 -16.34 11.47
N THR A 236 22.54 -17.02 11.67
CA THR A 236 22.06 -18.09 10.77
C THR A 236 20.75 -17.69 10.12
N PRO A 237 20.59 -17.87 8.80
CA PRO A 237 19.28 -17.65 8.15
C PRO A 237 18.24 -18.54 8.82
N LEU A 238 17.11 -17.97 9.19
CA LEU A 238 16.03 -18.71 9.82
C LEU A 238 14.70 -18.34 9.15
N LEU A 239 13.89 -19.36 8.93
CA LEU A 239 12.53 -19.25 8.46
C LEU A 239 11.59 -19.86 9.50
N LEU A 240 10.76 -19.02 10.14
CA LEU A 240 9.82 -19.41 11.19
C LEU A 240 8.38 -19.12 10.78
N TYR A 241 7.51 -20.11 10.98
CA TYR A 241 6.06 -19.97 10.80
C TYR A 241 5.36 -20.04 12.14
N ALA A 242 4.79 -18.92 12.60
CA ALA A 242 4.12 -18.87 13.89
C ALA A 242 3.16 -17.66 14.00
N PRO A 243 2.18 -17.69 14.92
CA PRO A 243 1.37 -16.53 15.27
C PRO A 243 2.21 -15.37 15.81
N ALA A 244 1.71 -14.12 15.69
CA ALA A 244 2.43 -12.90 16.08
C ALA A 244 2.97 -12.94 17.52
N ALA A 245 2.16 -13.41 18.48
CA ALA A 245 2.57 -13.51 19.88
C ALA A 245 3.81 -14.40 20.09
N THR A 246 3.95 -15.47 19.30
CA THR A 246 5.10 -16.38 19.38
C THR A 246 6.33 -15.82 18.64
N ARG A 247 6.12 -15.07 17.56
CA ARG A 247 7.21 -14.48 16.76
C ARG A 247 7.87 -13.29 17.45
N ARG A 248 7.08 -12.45 18.13
CA ARG A 248 7.54 -11.19 18.71
C ARG A 248 8.78 -11.31 19.61
N PRO A 249 8.88 -12.23 20.60
CA PRO A 249 10.08 -12.36 21.41
C PRO A 249 11.33 -12.63 20.58
N THR A 250 11.23 -13.49 19.56
CA THR A 250 12.34 -13.81 18.63
C THR A 250 12.76 -12.58 17.82
N VAL A 251 11.78 -11.78 17.34
CA VAL A 251 12.04 -10.52 16.61
C VAL A 251 12.80 -9.54 17.49
N VAL A 252 12.30 -9.28 18.69
CA VAL A 252 12.91 -8.34 19.65
C VAL A 252 14.34 -8.76 19.99
N GLN A 253 14.54 -10.05 20.30
CA GLN A 253 15.84 -10.60 20.61
C GLN A 253 16.82 -10.47 19.44
N ALA A 254 16.41 -10.85 18.23
CA ALA A 254 17.26 -10.75 17.05
C ALA A 254 17.70 -9.30 16.74
N ILE A 255 16.82 -8.32 16.99
CA ILE A 255 17.14 -6.89 16.84
C ILE A 255 18.15 -6.44 17.92
N GLN A 256 17.97 -6.86 19.17
CA GLN A 256 18.84 -6.46 20.27
C GLN A 256 20.22 -7.09 20.21
N GLU A 257 20.31 -8.34 19.75
CA GLU A 257 21.56 -9.11 19.64
C GLU A 257 22.37 -8.84 18.37
N ALA A 258 21.82 -8.07 17.43
CA ALA A 258 22.52 -7.76 16.19
C ALA A 258 23.75 -6.85 16.44
N ASP A 259 24.92 -7.32 16.06
CA ASP A 259 26.20 -6.63 16.27
C ASP A 259 26.39 -5.40 15.34
N GLY A 260 25.78 -5.42 14.16
CA GLY A 260 25.91 -4.40 13.11
C GLY A 260 24.62 -3.66 12.80
N PRO A 261 24.53 -3.07 11.59
CA PRO A 261 23.31 -2.42 11.12
C PRO A 261 22.16 -3.41 10.97
N VAL A 262 20.92 -2.93 11.16
CA VAL A 262 19.72 -3.78 11.12
C VAL A 262 18.67 -3.16 10.20
N LEU A 263 18.12 -3.98 9.31
CA LEU A 263 16.85 -3.68 8.63
C LEU A 263 15.74 -4.50 9.29
N VAL A 264 14.74 -3.81 9.82
CA VAL A 264 13.55 -4.41 10.43
C VAL A 264 12.34 -4.13 9.55
N VAL A 265 11.63 -5.17 9.12
CA VAL A 265 10.30 -5.07 8.50
C VAL A 265 9.30 -5.68 9.46
N THR A 266 8.25 -4.95 9.84
CA THR A 266 7.24 -5.48 10.78
C THR A 266 5.87 -4.83 10.60
N SER A 267 4.82 -5.58 10.93
CA SER A 267 3.45 -5.06 11.08
C SER A 267 3.15 -4.58 12.50
N ASP A 268 4.05 -4.82 13.45
CA ASP A 268 3.86 -4.48 14.86
C ASP A 268 4.70 -3.26 15.28
N PRO A 269 4.08 -2.07 15.45
CA PRO A 269 4.80 -0.85 15.84
C PRO A 269 5.41 -0.94 17.25
N THR A 270 4.95 -1.88 18.09
CA THR A 270 5.48 -2.06 19.44
C THR A 270 6.90 -2.65 19.42
N VAL A 271 7.30 -3.35 18.37
CA VAL A 271 8.67 -3.83 18.15
C VAL A 271 9.64 -2.64 18.10
N TRP A 272 9.30 -1.59 17.35
CA TRP A 272 10.08 -0.35 17.32
C TRP A 272 10.14 0.29 18.70
N ALA A 273 9.00 0.45 19.37
CA ALA A 273 8.93 1.09 20.69
C ALA A 273 9.79 0.39 21.73
N GLU A 274 9.87 -0.94 21.67
CA GLU A 274 10.59 -1.78 22.65
C GLU A 274 12.11 -1.84 22.37
N THR A 275 12.54 -1.71 21.10
CA THR A 275 13.95 -1.93 20.72
C THR A 275 14.72 -0.65 20.38
N LYS A 276 14.02 0.46 20.10
CA LYS A 276 14.64 1.73 19.64
C LYS A 276 15.71 2.26 20.61
N ASP A 277 15.45 2.22 21.92
CA ASP A 277 16.35 2.79 22.92
C ASP A 277 17.63 1.95 23.11
N ALA A 278 17.56 0.64 22.93
CA ALA A 278 18.72 -0.23 22.91
C ALA A 278 19.56 0.02 21.63
N ARG A 279 18.92 0.12 20.47
CA ARG A 279 19.57 0.34 19.18
C ARG A 279 20.16 1.74 19.03
N SER A 280 19.54 2.76 19.61
CA SER A 280 20.06 4.13 19.59
C SER A 280 21.43 4.32 20.25
N LYS A 281 21.85 3.37 21.10
CA LYS A 281 23.18 3.34 21.70
C LYS A 281 24.27 2.82 20.75
N LEU A 282 23.89 2.12 19.71
CA LEU A 282 24.79 1.50 18.73
C LEU A 282 24.92 2.32 17.45
N GLY A 283 23.89 3.06 17.07
CA GLY A 283 23.86 3.87 15.87
C GLY A 283 22.53 4.60 15.66
N PRO A 284 22.37 5.32 14.55
CA PRO A 284 21.14 6.03 14.24
C PRO A 284 19.94 5.10 14.10
N VAL A 285 18.79 5.51 14.64
CA VAL A 285 17.52 4.79 14.52
C VAL A 285 16.62 5.54 13.58
N LEU A 286 16.31 4.93 12.45
CA LEU A 286 15.47 5.47 11.40
C LEU A 286 14.12 4.70 11.36
N VAL A 287 13.02 5.42 11.14
CA VAL A 287 11.68 4.82 11.04
C VAL A 287 10.99 5.30 9.78
N TYR A 288 10.73 4.39 8.85
CA TYR A 288 9.87 4.64 7.71
C TYR A 288 8.48 4.06 7.97
N ASP A 289 7.54 4.92 8.26
CA ASP A 289 6.17 4.59 8.66
C ASP A 289 5.18 5.55 7.97
N PRO A 290 4.87 5.31 6.69
CA PRO A 290 3.95 6.17 5.93
C PRO A 290 2.49 6.06 6.42
N GLY A 291 2.17 5.04 7.22
CA GLY A 291 0.85 4.81 7.82
C GLY A 291 0.64 5.48 9.17
N HIS A 292 1.70 6.06 9.76
CA HIS A 292 1.67 6.69 11.08
C HIS A 292 1.26 5.73 12.22
N LEU A 293 1.75 4.49 12.16
CA LEU A 293 1.49 3.47 13.17
C LEU A 293 2.35 3.64 14.43
N CYS A 294 3.57 4.19 14.26
CA CYS A 294 4.48 4.46 15.36
C CYS A 294 4.21 5.84 15.97
N ASP A 295 4.23 5.91 17.31
CA ASP A 295 4.13 7.18 18.03
C ASP A 295 5.49 7.91 18.04
N THR A 296 5.82 8.55 16.93
CA THR A 296 7.04 9.35 16.76
C THR A 296 6.79 10.52 15.81
N PRO A 297 7.30 11.72 16.13
CA PRO A 297 7.29 12.84 15.20
C PRO A 297 8.39 12.72 14.13
N ALA A 298 9.49 12.01 14.44
CA ALA A 298 10.64 11.87 13.56
C ALA A 298 10.49 10.64 12.69
N ARG A 299 9.91 10.81 11.50
CA ARG A 299 9.81 9.76 10.47
C ARG A 299 10.76 10.06 9.33
N LEU A 300 11.38 9.01 8.82
CA LEU A 300 12.19 9.08 7.62
C LEU A 300 11.29 9.35 6.41
N HIS A 301 11.70 10.25 5.55
CA HIS A 301 11.08 10.46 4.24
C HIS A 301 12.03 9.92 3.17
N TRP A 302 11.48 9.18 2.22
CA TRP A 302 12.28 8.57 1.16
C TRP A 302 11.58 8.70 -0.19
N SER A 303 12.29 9.20 -1.19
CA SER A 303 11.75 9.29 -2.54
C SER A 303 12.00 8.01 -3.34
N PRO A 304 10.96 7.35 -3.85
CA PRO A 304 11.15 6.20 -4.73
C PRO A 304 11.88 6.49 -6.03
N THR A 305 12.09 7.76 -6.40
CA THR A 305 12.91 8.15 -7.57
C THR A 305 14.39 8.26 -7.25
N ALA A 306 14.77 8.21 -5.96
CA ALA A 306 16.18 8.31 -5.57
C ALA A 306 17.05 7.20 -6.18
N GLY A 307 18.12 7.58 -6.86
CA GLY A 307 19.04 6.68 -7.56
C GLY A 307 18.53 6.15 -8.90
N CYS A 308 17.29 6.47 -9.30
CA CYS A 308 16.72 6.04 -10.58
C CYS A 308 17.27 6.78 -11.80
N GLU A 309 18.27 7.65 -11.64
CA GLU A 309 19.12 8.16 -12.72
C GLU A 309 19.91 7.01 -13.39
N GLN A 310 20.12 5.93 -12.65
CA GLN A 310 20.65 4.68 -13.19
C GLN A 310 19.48 3.81 -13.70
N PRO A 311 19.49 3.35 -14.94
CA PRO A 311 18.36 2.63 -15.54
C PRO A 311 18.13 1.25 -14.94
N ASP A 312 19.15 0.59 -14.42
CA ASP A 312 19.08 -0.67 -13.69
C ASP A 312 18.43 -0.50 -12.31
N VAL A 313 18.74 0.59 -11.61
CA VAL A 313 18.08 0.95 -10.34
C VAL A 313 16.61 1.26 -10.59
N ALA A 314 16.28 1.98 -11.68
CA ALA A 314 14.90 2.26 -12.04
C ALA A 314 14.12 0.96 -12.36
N ALA A 315 14.75 0.00 -13.06
CA ALA A 315 14.16 -1.31 -13.35
C ALA A 315 13.87 -2.11 -12.06
N THR A 316 14.86 -2.21 -11.18
CA THR A 316 14.73 -2.91 -9.89
C THR A 316 13.66 -2.24 -9.01
N ARG A 317 13.63 -0.91 -8.99
CA ARG A 317 12.63 -0.13 -8.26
C ARG A 317 11.22 -0.36 -8.79
N ALA A 318 11.04 -0.37 -10.11
CA ALA A 318 9.76 -0.66 -10.74
C ALA A 318 9.29 -2.07 -10.41
N ALA A 319 10.18 -3.06 -10.46
CA ALA A 319 9.87 -4.43 -10.07
C ALA A 319 9.44 -4.53 -8.60
N ALA A 320 10.13 -3.85 -7.68
CA ALA A 320 9.81 -3.84 -6.26
C ALA A 320 8.47 -3.15 -5.96
N LEU A 321 8.17 -2.01 -6.61
CA LEU A 321 6.89 -1.30 -6.46
C LEU A 321 5.71 -2.14 -6.97
N LEU A 322 5.90 -2.92 -8.03
CA LEU A 322 4.86 -3.76 -8.61
C LEU A 322 4.72 -5.12 -7.92
N ALA A 323 5.73 -5.60 -7.21
CA ALA A 323 5.76 -6.94 -6.63
C ALA A 323 4.50 -7.31 -5.83
N PRO A 324 3.96 -6.44 -4.94
CA PRO A 324 2.76 -6.78 -4.17
C PRO A 324 1.50 -6.98 -5.01
N VAL A 325 1.39 -6.24 -6.12
CA VAL A 325 0.19 -6.22 -6.98
C VAL A 325 0.35 -7.05 -8.25
N ARG A 326 1.57 -7.50 -8.56
CA ARG A 326 1.90 -8.26 -9.78
C ARG A 326 1.09 -9.55 -9.84
N PRO A 327 0.36 -9.81 -10.94
CA PRO A 327 -0.31 -11.08 -11.13
C PRO A 327 0.73 -12.21 -11.28
N GLN A 328 0.41 -13.38 -10.71
CA GLN A 328 1.32 -14.53 -10.73
C GLN A 328 1.03 -15.52 -11.86
N ALA A 329 -0.12 -15.39 -12.52
CA ALA A 329 -0.49 -16.25 -13.62
C ALA A 329 0.41 -16.00 -14.84
N ARG A 330 0.88 -17.06 -15.49
CA ARG A 330 1.77 -16.97 -16.65
C ARG A 330 1.15 -16.22 -17.83
N ILE A 331 -0.16 -16.28 -17.97
CA ILE A 331 -0.89 -15.58 -19.02
C ILE A 331 -0.77 -14.06 -18.89
N ASP A 332 -0.65 -13.56 -17.67
CA ASP A 332 -0.57 -12.13 -17.36
C ASP A 332 0.89 -11.59 -17.37
N ALA A 333 1.88 -12.47 -17.58
CA ALA A 333 3.29 -12.10 -17.51
C ALA A 333 3.64 -10.94 -18.44
N ALA A 334 3.18 -10.99 -19.70
CA ALA A 334 3.44 -9.95 -20.67
C ALA A 334 2.84 -8.59 -20.29
N THR A 335 1.68 -8.58 -19.63
CA THR A 335 1.03 -7.37 -19.10
C THR A 335 1.82 -6.82 -17.91
N ALA A 336 2.25 -7.68 -17.00
CA ALA A 336 3.07 -7.31 -15.87
C ALA A 336 4.43 -6.75 -16.30
N ASP A 337 5.05 -7.31 -17.33
CA ASP A 337 6.32 -6.82 -17.89
C ASP A 337 6.13 -5.47 -18.58
N THR A 338 5.00 -5.25 -19.28
CA THR A 338 4.65 -3.94 -19.83
C THR A 338 4.47 -2.90 -18.71
N ALA A 339 3.79 -3.24 -17.62
CA ALA A 339 3.64 -2.35 -16.47
C ALA A 339 5.00 -2.00 -15.83
N GLN A 340 5.90 -2.97 -15.72
CA GLN A 340 7.26 -2.74 -15.23
C GLN A 340 8.05 -1.80 -16.15
N THR A 341 7.95 -1.98 -17.46
CA THR A 341 8.58 -1.11 -18.47
C THR A 341 8.06 0.32 -18.36
N LEU A 342 6.74 0.52 -18.26
CA LEU A 342 6.14 1.85 -18.08
C LEU A 342 6.68 2.52 -16.82
N LEU A 343 6.62 1.83 -15.70
CA LEU A 343 7.04 2.38 -14.41
C LEU A 343 8.55 2.66 -14.35
N GLN A 344 9.39 1.77 -14.92
CA GLN A 344 10.83 1.98 -15.04
C GLN A 344 11.14 3.26 -15.84
N CYS A 345 10.53 3.43 -17.00
CA CYS A 345 10.75 4.61 -17.83
C CYS A 345 10.29 5.90 -17.14
N TRP A 346 9.17 5.87 -16.43
CA TRP A 346 8.69 7.04 -15.68
C TRP A 346 9.57 7.37 -14.49
N LEU A 347 10.04 6.38 -13.73
CA LEU A 347 10.98 6.59 -12.62
C LEU A 347 12.29 7.21 -13.11
N HIS A 348 12.87 6.66 -14.19
CA HIS A 348 14.09 7.19 -14.77
C HIS A 348 13.89 8.62 -15.31
N ALA A 349 12.80 8.88 -16.04
CA ALA A 349 12.49 10.22 -16.53
C ALA A 349 12.32 11.24 -15.40
N ALA A 350 11.66 10.85 -14.31
CA ALA A 350 11.49 11.71 -13.15
C ALA A 350 12.81 11.98 -12.43
N ALA A 351 13.66 10.96 -12.28
CA ALA A 351 14.95 11.08 -11.61
C ALA A 351 15.92 11.99 -12.37
N VAL A 352 16.10 11.78 -13.68
CA VAL A 352 17.04 12.58 -14.49
C VAL A 352 16.64 14.05 -14.56
N ASP A 353 15.35 14.38 -14.55
CA ASP A 353 14.82 15.75 -14.58
C ASP A 353 14.55 16.33 -13.16
N GLY A 354 14.93 15.61 -12.09
CA GLY A 354 14.79 16.06 -10.72
C GLY A 354 13.32 16.23 -10.27
N ARG A 355 12.40 15.50 -10.86
CA ARG A 355 10.98 15.60 -10.54
C ARG A 355 10.60 14.76 -9.33
N PRO A 356 9.67 15.24 -8.51
CA PRO A 356 9.20 14.49 -7.35
C PRO A 356 8.38 13.26 -7.77
N PHE A 357 8.37 12.23 -6.93
CA PHE A 357 7.66 10.97 -7.18
C PHE A 357 6.16 11.13 -7.50
N ARG A 358 5.51 12.16 -6.96
CA ARG A 358 4.13 12.51 -7.33
C ARG A 358 3.92 12.72 -8.84
N GLN A 359 4.98 13.08 -9.58
CA GLN A 359 4.88 13.24 -11.02
C GLN A 359 4.76 11.88 -11.72
N VAL A 360 5.46 10.85 -11.23
CA VAL A 360 5.31 9.47 -11.72
C VAL A 360 3.86 8.99 -11.55
N HIS A 361 3.26 9.24 -10.39
CA HIS A 361 1.84 8.93 -10.17
C HIS A 361 0.92 9.68 -11.15
N ARG A 362 1.21 10.94 -11.44
CA ARG A 362 0.45 11.74 -12.41
C ARG A 362 0.53 11.18 -13.83
N TRP A 363 1.72 10.71 -14.24
CA TRP A 363 1.90 10.04 -15.53
C TRP A 363 1.17 8.69 -15.59
N ALA A 364 1.20 7.93 -14.51
CA ALA A 364 0.46 6.67 -14.40
C ALA A 364 -1.06 6.89 -14.56
N LEU A 365 -1.61 7.99 -14.04
CA LEU A 365 -3.01 8.39 -14.23
C LEU A 365 -3.33 8.92 -15.65
N GLY A 366 -2.36 8.90 -16.58
CA GLY A 366 -2.53 9.39 -17.96
C GLY A 366 -2.29 10.89 -18.15
N GLY A 367 -1.95 11.62 -17.08
CA GLY A 367 -1.64 13.05 -17.17
C GLY A 367 -0.33 13.30 -17.92
N SER A 368 -0.36 14.13 -18.98
CA SER A 368 0.84 14.51 -19.77
C SER A 368 1.64 13.30 -20.29
N ALA A 369 0.98 12.30 -20.88
CA ALA A 369 1.58 11.03 -21.32
C ALA A 369 2.81 11.17 -22.22
N HIS A 370 2.90 12.26 -23.02
CA HIS A 370 4.04 12.52 -23.90
C HIS A 370 5.24 13.16 -23.19
N GLU A 371 5.08 13.67 -21.99
CA GLU A 371 6.13 14.36 -21.25
C GLU A 371 7.32 13.43 -20.92
N PRO A 372 7.13 12.23 -20.34
CA PRO A 372 8.25 11.34 -20.05
C PRO A 372 8.98 10.88 -21.31
N VAL A 373 8.28 10.65 -22.43
CA VAL A 373 8.91 10.33 -23.73
C VAL A 373 9.82 11.47 -24.20
N ARG A 374 9.31 12.70 -24.12
CA ARG A 374 10.09 13.89 -24.48
C ARG A 374 11.33 14.01 -23.60
N LEU A 375 11.19 13.87 -22.28
CA LEU A 375 12.31 13.92 -21.33
C LEU A 375 13.37 12.88 -21.68
N LEU A 376 12.96 11.62 -21.89
CA LEU A 376 13.87 10.53 -22.23
C LEU A 376 14.57 10.72 -23.58
N ARG A 377 13.99 11.50 -24.51
CA ARG A 377 14.63 11.83 -25.80
C ARG A 377 15.61 12.99 -25.72
N THR A 378 15.33 13.98 -24.88
CA THR A 378 16.04 15.27 -24.92
C THR A 378 16.99 15.48 -23.75
N HIS A 379 16.77 14.80 -22.62
CA HIS A 379 17.60 15.03 -21.44
C HIS A 379 18.97 14.34 -21.58
N PRO A 380 20.09 15.08 -21.34
CA PRO A 380 21.45 14.56 -21.61
C PRO A 380 21.86 13.38 -20.70
N LYS A 381 21.21 13.22 -19.55
CA LYS A 381 21.45 12.09 -18.62
C LYS A 381 20.48 10.92 -18.85
N ALA A 382 19.54 11.04 -19.78
CA ALA A 382 18.61 9.95 -20.05
C ALA A 382 19.36 8.78 -20.73
N ALA A 383 19.08 7.57 -20.25
CA ALA A 383 19.67 6.37 -20.82
C ALA A 383 19.14 6.11 -22.22
N SER A 384 20.04 5.78 -23.14
CA SER A 384 19.70 5.47 -24.53
C SER A 384 18.74 4.28 -24.61
N GLY A 385 17.75 4.35 -25.52
CA GLY A 385 16.80 3.28 -25.76
C GLY A 385 15.52 3.33 -24.89
N LEU A 386 15.52 3.96 -23.70
CA LEU A 386 14.33 4.01 -22.83
C LEU A 386 13.16 4.80 -23.45
N ALA A 387 13.45 5.83 -24.24
CA ALA A 387 12.41 6.54 -24.97
C ALA A 387 11.68 5.62 -25.97
N GLY A 388 12.45 4.84 -26.74
CA GLY A 388 11.89 3.87 -27.69
C GLY A 388 11.14 2.72 -27.00
N LEU A 389 11.63 2.25 -25.85
CA LEU A 389 10.91 1.25 -25.03
C LEU A 389 9.56 1.79 -24.55
N LEU A 390 9.53 3.03 -24.06
CA LEU A 390 8.30 3.66 -23.59
C LEU A 390 7.29 3.86 -24.73
N GLU A 391 7.76 4.31 -25.89
CA GLU A 391 6.92 4.46 -27.08
C GLU A 391 6.39 3.12 -27.58
N SER A 392 7.23 2.10 -27.62
CA SER A 392 6.80 0.74 -27.94
C SER A 392 5.73 0.23 -26.98
N ALA A 393 5.87 0.50 -25.70
CA ALA A 393 4.86 0.14 -24.69
C ALA A 393 3.54 0.90 -24.89
N PHE A 394 3.58 2.15 -25.38
CA PHE A 394 2.37 2.94 -25.67
C PHE A 394 1.68 2.54 -26.97
N THR A 395 2.42 2.09 -27.97
CA THR A 395 1.90 1.82 -29.33
C THR A 395 1.54 0.35 -29.56
N ALA A 396 2.17 -0.57 -28.82
CA ALA A 396 1.91 -2.00 -28.93
C ALA A 396 0.69 -2.41 -28.10
N TYR A 397 -0.27 -3.10 -28.75
CA TYR A 397 -1.42 -3.74 -28.10
C TYR A 397 -2.14 -2.85 -27.07
N PRO A 398 -3.04 -1.96 -27.50
CA PRO A 398 -3.71 -0.98 -26.63
C PRO A 398 -4.39 -1.59 -25.41
N GLU A 399 -5.04 -2.75 -25.54
CA GLU A 399 -5.68 -3.45 -24.43
C GLU A 399 -4.67 -3.86 -23.34
N ARG A 400 -3.52 -4.41 -23.74
CA ARG A 400 -2.45 -4.76 -22.79
C ARG A 400 -1.91 -3.53 -22.08
N ARG A 401 -1.73 -2.43 -22.81
CA ARG A 401 -1.28 -1.15 -22.25
C ARG A 401 -2.23 -0.64 -21.19
N GLU A 402 -3.55 -0.68 -21.45
CA GLU A 402 -4.55 -0.21 -20.49
C GLU A 402 -4.52 -1.01 -19.19
N VAL A 403 -4.49 -2.34 -19.29
CA VAL A 403 -4.37 -3.21 -18.10
C VAL A 403 -3.03 -3.02 -17.39
N ALA A 404 -1.92 -2.85 -18.13
CA ALA A 404 -0.61 -2.58 -17.55
C ALA A 404 -0.58 -1.21 -16.84
N GLN A 405 -1.21 -0.19 -17.41
CA GLN A 405 -1.33 1.12 -16.79
C GLN A 405 -2.20 1.06 -15.53
N GLU A 406 -3.32 0.33 -15.55
CA GLU A 406 -4.16 0.09 -14.39
C GLU A 406 -3.36 -0.58 -13.26
N LEU A 407 -2.49 -1.54 -13.58
CA LEU A 407 -1.62 -2.21 -12.61
C LEU A 407 -0.64 -1.21 -11.97
N THR A 408 -0.06 -0.28 -12.75
CA THR A 408 0.80 0.78 -12.20
C THR A 408 0.02 1.76 -11.32
N VAL A 409 -1.19 2.17 -11.73
CA VAL A 409 -2.07 3.03 -10.92
C VAL A 409 -2.41 2.35 -9.59
N ARG A 410 -2.73 1.05 -9.63
CA ARG A 410 -3.03 0.26 -8.43
C ARG A 410 -1.85 0.24 -7.47
N ALA A 411 -0.62 0.00 -7.95
CA ALA A 411 0.59 0.03 -7.13
C ALA A 411 0.82 1.40 -6.47
N LEU A 412 0.39 2.48 -7.10
CA LEU A 412 0.58 3.86 -6.65
C LEU A 412 -0.65 4.48 -5.97
N THR A 413 -1.74 3.72 -5.77
CA THR A 413 -3.01 4.22 -5.21
C THR A 413 -2.85 4.90 -3.85
N ALA A 414 -1.92 4.42 -3.02
CA ALA A 414 -1.63 4.99 -1.70
C ALA A 414 -1.20 6.47 -1.75
N LEU A 415 -0.66 6.95 -2.86
CA LEU A 415 -0.29 8.36 -3.06
C LEU A 415 -1.48 9.32 -3.11
N SER A 416 -2.71 8.84 -3.08
CA SER A 416 -3.90 9.66 -2.82
C SER A 416 -3.90 10.24 -1.41
N SER A 417 -3.31 9.56 -0.42
CA SER A 417 -3.12 10.06 0.95
C SER A 417 -2.04 11.15 1.02
N VAL A 418 -2.30 12.20 1.81
CA VAL A 418 -1.34 13.29 2.04
C VAL A 418 -0.10 12.78 2.75
N HIS A 419 -0.28 12.02 3.84
CA HIS A 419 0.82 11.48 4.64
C HIS A 419 1.76 10.59 3.84
N ILE A 420 1.20 9.73 2.98
CA ILE A 420 2.02 8.86 2.12
C ILE A 420 2.77 9.66 1.07
N ARG A 421 2.17 10.74 0.51
CA ARG A 421 2.91 11.64 -0.40
C ARG A 421 4.05 12.36 0.30
N GLU A 422 3.84 12.78 1.54
CA GLU A 422 4.88 13.41 2.36
C GLU A 422 6.01 12.41 2.64
N ALA A 423 5.70 11.19 3.04
CA ALA A 423 6.68 10.12 3.24
C ALA A 423 7.52 9.81 2.00
N CYS A 424 7.00 10.11 0.80
CA CYS A 424 7.72 9.99 -0.49
C CYS A 424 8.50 11.25 -0.88
N THR A 425 8.57 12.28 -0.03
CA THR A 425 9.24 13.55 -0.30
C THR A 425 10.45 13.68 0.62
N ALA A 426 11.56 13.05 0.24
CA ALA A 426 12.80 13.10 1.01
C ALA A 426 13.41 14.49 1.01
N ASN A 427 13.92 14.90 2.16
CA ASN A 427 14.84 16.01 2.28
C ASN A 427 16.31 15.50 2.22
N ARG A 428 17.27 16.42 2.18
CA ARG A 428 18.69 16.05 2.09
C ARG A 428 19.20 15.32 3.34
N ALA A 429 18.68 15.67 4.53
CA ALA A 429 19.08 15.02 5.77
C ALA A 429 18.63 13.56 5.82
N ASP A 430 17.37 13.30 5.43
CA ASP A 430 16.84 11.93 5.35
C ASP A 430 17.61 11.06 4.35
N SER A 431 17.97 11.64 3.18
CA SER A 431 18.75 10.93 2.17
C SER A 431 20.13 10.55 2.68
N LEU A 432 20.84 11.48 3.35
CA LEU A 432 22.14 11.23 3.94
C LEU A 432 22.05 10.20 5.08
N ALA A 433 21.05 10.31 5.95
CA ALA A 433 20.85 9.37 7.05
C ALA A 433 20.58 7.95 6.54
N LEU A 434 19.83 7.80 5.45
CA LEU A 434 19.58 6.50 4.83
C LEU A 434 20.81 5.92 4.13
N GLU A 435 21.69 6.76 3.59
CA GLU A 435 22.94 6.32 2.95
C GLU A 435 23.99 5.90 3.98
N SER A 436 24.04 6.59 5.15
CA SER A 436 25.09 6.37 6.15
C SER A 436 24.74 5.33 7.22
N PHE A 437 23.45 5.03 7.46
CA PHE A 437 23.04 4.20 8.61
C PHE A 437 23.71 2.82 8.63
N THR A 438 23.98 2.22 7.48
CA THR A 438 24.67 0.93 7.40
C THR A 438 26.12 1.02 7.85
N GLY A 439 26.82 2.10 7.53
CA GLY A 439 28.20 2.35 7.97
C GLY A 439 28.30 2.77 9.45
N GLU A 440 27.23 3.32 10.00
CA GLU A 440 27.14 3.81 11.38
C GLU A 440 26.55 2.78 12.36
N GLY A 441 26.34 1.53 11.95
CA GLY A 441 25.70 0.50 12.79
C GLY A 441 24.24 0.78 13.13
N GLY A 442 23.58 1.60 12.32
CA GLY A 442 22.23 2.07 12.55
C GLY A 442 21.14 1.00 12.35
N THR A 443 19.92 1.36 12.68
CA THR A 443 18.75 0.49 12.53
C THR A 443 17.67 1.22 11.75
N LEU A 444 17.18 0.60 10.67
CA LEU A 444 16.04 1.08 9.91
C LEU A 444 14.83 0.20 10.17
N TYR A 445 13.77 0.79 10.70
CA TYR A 445 12.46 0.17 10.84
C TYR A 445 11.56 0.56 9.67
N VAL A 446 11.04 -0.44 8.97
CA VAL A 446 10.04 -0.32 7.92
C VAL A 446 8.74 -0.89 8.48
N VAL A 447 7.84 -0.01 8.87
CA VAL A 447 6.61 -0.37 9.59
C VAL A 447 5.40 -0.12 8.70
N GLY A 448 4.49 -1.08 8.64
CA GLY A 448 3.29 -0.96 7.82
C GLY A 448 2.15 -1.86 8.23
N GLU A 449 0.95 -1.48 7.81
CA GLU A 449 -0.25 -2.31 8.03
C GLU A 449 -0.10 -3.67 7.34
N PRO A 450 -0.54 -4.76 7.99
CA PRO A 450 -0.54 -6.07 7.38
C PRO A 450 -1.65 -6.19 6.35
N ILE A 451 -1.29 -6.44 5.09
CA ILE A 451 -2.22 -6.52 3.96
C ILE A 451 -2.20 -7.94 3.38
N GLU A 452 -3.33 -8.64 3.46
CA GLU A 452 -3.45 -10.01 2.94
C GLU A 452 -3.72 -10.03 1.44
N ASP A 453 -4.56 -9.13 0.93
CA ASP A 453 -4.87 -9.01 -0.50
C ASP A 453 -4.45 -7.67 -1.09
N PRO A 454 -3.17 -7.49 -1.44
CA PRO A 454 -2.67 -6.25 -2.03
C PRO A 454 -3.12 -6.04 -3.49
N ARG A 455 -3.70 -7.03 -4.13
CA ARG A 455 -4.25 -6.87 -5.48
C ARG A 455 -5.49 -6.01 -5.48
N SER A 456 -6.29 -6.11 -4.41
CA SER A 456 -7.48 -5.28 -4.21
C SER A 456 -7.14 -3.96 -3.52
N HIS A 457 -6.34 -4.00 -2.44
CA HIS A 457 -6.03 -2.85 -1.60
C HIS A 457 -4.54 -2.89 -1.18
N PRO A 458 -3.63 -2.40 -2.02
CA PRO A 458 -2.19 -2.50 -1.73
C PRO A 458 -1.71 -1.58 -0.60
N GLY A 459 -2.47 -0.54 -0.21
CA GLY A 459 -2.03 0.42 0.79
C GLY A 459 -0.62 0.96 0.52
N ALA A 460 0.19 1.11 1.56
CA ALA A 460 1.58 1.54 1.44
C ALA A 460 2.56 0.39 1.12
N MET A 461 2.11 -0.87 1.03
CA MET A 461 2.96 -2.04 0.81
C MET A 461 3.92 -1.91 -0.39
N PRO A 462 3.54 -1.37 -1.57
CA PRO A 462 4.47 -1.13 -2.68
C PRO A 462 5.66 -0.24 -2.32
N LEU A 463 5.43 0.81 -1.53
CA LEU A 463 6.47 1.73 -1.08
C LEU A 463 7.40 1.09 -0.05
N LEU A 464 6.83 0.35 0.91
CA LEU A 464 7.58 -0.41 1.92
C LEU A 464 8.46 -1.47 1.25
N THR A 465 7.90 -2.21 0.28
CA THR A 465 8.65 -3.20 -0.52
C THR A 465 9.79 -2.54 -1.30
N ALA A 466 9.53 -1.38 -1.91
CA ALA A 466 10.53 -0.68 -2.69
C ALA A 466 11.67 -0.13 -1.83
N LEU A 467 11.38 0.41 -0.63
CA LEU A 467 12.43 0.86 0.29
C LEU A 467 13.25 -0.30 0.85
N ALA A 468 12.59 -1.35 1.34
CA ALA A 468 13.28 -2.52 1.89
C ALA A 468 14.15 -3.20 0.81
N SER A 469 13.66 -3.32 -0.44
CA SER A 469 14.44 -3.81 -1.57
C SER A 469 15.63 -2.91 -1.90
N TYR A 470 15.46 -1.59 -1.81
CA TYR A 470 16.56 -0.63 -2.03
C TYR A 470 17.68 -0.80 -1.02
N VAL A 471 17.33 -0.97 0.26
CA VAL A 471 18.31 -1.17 1.34
C VAL A 471 19.07 -2.49 1.16
N VAL A 472 18.36 -3.57 0.85
CA VAL A 472 18.97 -4.87 0.56
C VAL A 472 19.92 -4.79 -0.63
N GLU A 473 19.48 -4.16 -1.72
CA GLU A 473 20.31 -4.01 -2.91
C GLU A 473 21.54 -3.09 -2.66
N HIS A 474 21.37 -2.07 -1.82
CA HIS A 474 22.48 -1.24 -1.37
C HIS A 474 23.51 -2.08 -0.58
N GLY A 475 23.07 -2.91 0.36
CA GLY A 475 23.91 -3.85 1.09
C GLY A 475 24.67 -4.82 0.17
N ARG A 476 23.97 -5.40 -0.81
CA ARG A 476 24.59 -6.30 -1.82
C ARG A 476 25.66 -5.59 -2.64
N ARG A 477 25.43 -4.35 -3.05
CA ARG A 477 26.42 -3.56 -3.78
C ARG A 477 27.63 -3.20 -2.91
N MET A 478 27.41 -2.94 -1.62
CA MET A 478 28.51 -2.73 -0.66
C MET A 478 29.32 -4.01 -0.48
N ALA A 479 28.66 -5.16 -0.27
CA ALA A 479 29.31 -6.47 -0.18
C ALA A 479 30.16 -6.78 -1.42
N ALA A 480 29.61 -6.56 -2.62
CA ALA A 480 30.32 -6.77 -3.88
C ALA A 480 31.56 -5.86 -4.09
N ARG A 481 31.62 -4.72 -3.39
CA ARG A 481 32.78 -3.79 -3.42
C ARG A 481 33.79 -4.11 -2.33
N SER A 482 33.43 -4.89 -1.32
CA SER A 482 34.34 -5.34 -0.27
C SER A 482 35.34 -6.35 -0.83
N SER A 483 36.55 -6.36 -0.28
CA SER A 483 37.60 -7.33 -0.64
C SER A 483 37.20 -8.78 -0.48
N ASP A 484 36.35 -9.05 0.52
CA ASP A 484 35.90 -10.40 0.90
C ASP A 484 34.56 -10.78 0.31
N GLY A 485 33.95 -9.89 -0.50
CA GLY A 485 32.63 -10.10 -1.10
C GLY A 485 31.47 -10.08 -0.09
N ARG A 486 31.69 -9.58 1.13
CA ARG A 486 30.71 -9.57 2.21
C ARG A 486 30.74 -8.26 3.00
N LEU A 487 29.63 -7.96 3.68
CA LEU A 487 29.56 -6.85 4.63
C LEU A 487 30.26 -7.20 5.94
N ASP A 488 31.05 -6.24 6.45
CA ASP A 488 31.68 -6.29 7.77
C ASP A 488 31.60 -4.88 8.40
N PRO A 489 30.88 -4.66 9.49
CA PRO A 489 30.03 -5.63 10.19
C PRO A 489 28.82 -6.07 9.35
N PRO A 490 28.29 -7.29 9.59
CA PRO A 490 27.17 -7.82 8.84
C PRO A 490 25.89 -7.05 9.12
N MET A 491 25.08 -6.83 8.07
CA MET A 491 23.75 -6.20 8.17
C MET A 491 22.68 -7.26 8.42
N THR A 492 22.11 -7.29 9.62
CA THR A 492 21.06 -8.24 9.98
C THR A 492 19.70 -7.83 9.39
N LEU A 493 19.04 -8.76 8.70
CA LEU A 493 17.69 -8.56 8.17
C LEU A 493 16.67 -9.29 9.05
N VAL A 494 15.81 -8.54 9.75
CA VAL A 494 14.72 -9.07 10.60
C VAL A 494 13.41 -8.79 9.89
N LEU A 495 12.87 -9.80 9.24
CA LEU A 495 11.73 -9.69 8.33
C LEU A 495 10.48 -10.35 8.96
N ASP A 496 9.82 -9.62 9.86
CA ASP A 496 8.61 -10.06 10.53
C ASP A 496 7.37 -9.69 9.72
N ASP A 497 6.53 -10.69 9.46
CA ASP A 497 5.31 -10.58 8.65
C ASP A 497 5.55 -9.97 7.24
N VAL A 498 6.76 -10.19 6.72
CA VAL A 498 7.22 -9.55 5.49
C VAL A 498 6.30 -9.80 4.28
N ALA A 499 5.62 -10.95 4.23
CA ALA A 499 4.66 -11.26 3.18
C ALA A 499 3.41 -10.36 3.20
N ALA A 500 3.06 -9.81 4.37
CA ALA A 500 1.91 -8.93 4.54
C ALA A 500 2.30 -7.44 4.58
N VAL A 501 3.58 -7.11 4.80
CA VAL A 501 4.05 -5.71 4.94
C VAL A 501 4.87 -5.26 3.75
N ALA A 502 5.88 -6.03 3.35
CA ALA A 502 6.83 -5.67 2.30
C ALA A 502 7.39 -6.93 1.61
N PRO A 503 6.66 -7.59 0.71
CA PRO A 503 7.11 -8.82 0.08
C PRO A 503 8.29 -8.57 -0.87
N LEU A 504 9.51 -8.78 -0.36
CA LEU A 504 10.75 -8.59 -1.09
C LEU A 504 10.86 -9.60 -2.25
N PRO A 505 11.01 -9.17 -3.52
CA PRO A 505 11.17 -10.10 -4.64
C PRO A 505 12.38 -11.01 -4.51
N LEU A 506 13.48 -10.49 -3.93
CA LEU A 506 14.75 -11.19 -3.76
C LEU A 506 14.82 -12.08 -2.51
N LEU A 507 13.73 -12.23 -1.75
CA LEU A 507 13.75 -13.00 -0.50
C LEU A 507 14.24 -14.45 -0.66
N PRO A 508 13.85 -15.21 -1.70
CA PRO A 508 14.37 -16.57 -1.90
C PRO A 508 15.89 -16.59 -2.07
N GLU A 509 16.45 -15.62 -2.81
CA GLU A 509 17.89 -15.50 -3.02
C GLU A 509 18.63 -15.07 -1.74
N LEU A 510 18.05 -14.15 -0.96
CA LEU A 510 18.59 -13.73 0.34
C LEU A 510 18.69 -14.90 1.33
N LEU A 511 17.68 -15.77 1.36
CA LEU A 511 17.72 -16.97 2.20
C LEU A 511 18.81 -17.96 1.74
N ALA A 512 19.09 -18.02 0.43
CA ALA A 512 20.11 -18.92 -0.13
C ALA A 512 21.54 -18.39 0.03
N THR A 513 21.78 -17.10 -0.20
CA THR A 513 23.15 -16.52 -0.34
C THR A 513 23.42 -15.33 0.57
N GLY A 514 22.41 -14.78 1.24
CA GLY A 514 22.56 -13.56 2.04
C GLY A 514 23.57 -13.70 3.18
N GLN A 515 23.64 -14.87 3.81
CA GLN A 515 24.60 -15.15 4.88
C GLN A 515 26.05 -14.99 4.40
N ASP A 516 26.38 -15.49 3.21
CA ASP A 516 27.72 -15.39 2.63
C ASP A 516 28.08 -13.95 2.28
N GLN A 517 27.08 -13.16 1.90
CA GLN A 517 27.24 -11.73 1.58
C GLN A 517 27.26 -10.84 2.84
N GLY A 518 27.21 -11.40 4.06
CA GLY A 518 27.16 -10.64 5.30
C GLY A 518 25.79 -10.02 5.58
N MET A 519 24.70 -10.63 5.07
CA MET A 519 23.31 -10.24 5.30
C MET A 519 22.52 -11.41 5.90
N PRO A 520 22.79 -11.79 7.17
CA PRO A 520 22.03 -12.81 7.85
C PRO A 520 20.54 -12.43 7.90
N THR A 521 19.69 -13.34 7.45
CA THR A 521 18.27 -13.07 7.23
C THR A 521 17.41 -13.95 8.11
N LEU A 522 16.61 -13.32 8.98
CA LEU A 522 15.57 -13.94 9.79
C LEU A 522 14.20 -13.60 9.19
N VAL A 523 13.47 -14.61 8.75
CA VAL A 523 12.14 -14.47 8.16
C VAL A 523 11.10 -15.10 9.06
N LEU A 524 10.10 -14.33 9.46
CA LEU A 524 8.99 -14.79 10.28
C LEU A 524 7.68 -14.54 9.56
N LEU A 525 6.93 -15.60 9.31
CA LEU A 525 5.66 -15.57 8.59
C LEU A 525 4.54 -16.18 9.46
N ARG A 526 3.31 -15.85 9.16
CA ARG A 526 2.13 -16.43 9.86
C ARG A 526 1.92 -17.89 9.46
N SER A 527 2.10 -18.22 8.17
CA SER A 527 1.93 -19.57 7.65
C SER A 527 2.73 -19.78 6.35
N GLN A 528 2.87 -21.05 5.94
CA GLN A 528 3.47 -21.39 4.65
C GLN A 528 2.62 -20.90 3.46
N GLU A 529 1.30 -20.88 3.62
CA GLU A 529 0.36 -20.40 2.58
C GLU A 529 0.59 -18.94 2.30
N GLN A 530 0.82 -18.12 3.34
CA GLN A 530 1.17 -16.72 3.19
C GLN A 530 2.46 -16.55 2.36
N GLY A 531 3.47 -17.36 2.61
CA GLY A 531 4.69 -17.38 1.81
C GLY A 531 4.43 -17.76 0.35
N ARG A 532 3.69 -18.84 0.10
CA ARG A 532 3.35 -19.32 -1.27
C ARG A 532 2.51 -18.30 -2.05
N ALA A 533 1.70 -17.50 -1.36
CA ALA A 533 0.90 -16.46 -2.00
C ALA A 533 1.74 -15.30 -2.58
N ARG A 534 2.99 -15.13 -2.11
CA ARG A 534 3.89 -14.05 -2.54
C ARG A 534 5.03 -14.56 -3.43
N TRP A 535 5.62 -15.70 -3.09
CA TRP A 535 6.75 -16.27 -3.81
C TRP A 535 6.35 -17.61 -4.45
N GLN A 536 6.47 -17.69 -5.77
CA GLN A 536 6.15 -18.93 -6.51
C GLN A 536 7.13 -20.06 -6.16
N GLN A 537 8.37 -19.70 -5.82
CA GLN A 537 9.34 -20.63 -5.29
C GLN A 537 9.08 -20.88 -3.82
N GLN A 538 9.12 -22.14 -3.41
CA GLN A 538 9.04 -22.45 -1.99
C GLN A 538 10.25 -21.82 -1.28
N LEU A 539 9.97 -21.03 -0.24
CA LEU A 539 11.01 -20.52 0.61
C LEU A 539 11.70 -21.69 1.32
N GLN A 540 12.97 -21.87 1.07
CA GLN A 540 13.79 -22.94 1.64
C GLN A 540 15.06 -22.32 2.22
N LEU A 541 15.49 -22.85 3.35
CA LEU A 541 16.83 -22.58 3.87
C LEU A 541 17.85 -23.39 3.07
N PRO A 542 19.08 -22.90 2.89
CA PRO A 542 20.14 -23.70 2.31
C PRO A 542 20.30 -25.00 3.12
N ALA A 543 20.50 -26.13 2.44
CA ALA A 543 20.83 -27.39 3.09
C ALA A 543 22.17 -27.20 3.81
N THR A 544 22.17 -27.32 5.13
CA THR A 544 23.37 -27.26 5.98
C THR A 544 24.24 -28.50 5.79
#